data_c8aa5cc177b6cba23c704d5363bcfd08
#
_entry.id   c8aa5cc177b6cba23c704d5363bcfd08
#
_cell.length_a   1.000
_cell.length_b   1.000
_cell.length_c   1.000
_cell.angle_alpha   90.00
_cell.angle_beta   90.00
_cell.angle_gamma   90.00
#
_symmetry.space_group_name_H-M   'P 1'
#
loop_
_entity.id
_entity.type
_entity.pdbx_description
1 polymer ?
#
loop_
_entity_poly.entity_id
_entity_poly.type
_entity_poly.pdbx_seq_one_letter_code
_entity_poly.pdbx_strand_id
1 'polypeptide(L)'
;MSIVQTQTTSFKKELYQGIHDLSTDVIKIALYTGNANLNADTTVYSSSGEITGTGYTAGGKVMTGVTIESSGYTAYVNFANVVWNPGVFTARCALIYNSSKANRSIAVLDFGSDKTTTSSFTITMPANTATTALIRSSV
;
A
#
# COMPACT_ATOMS: atom_id res chain seq x y z
N MET A 1 -7.10 -15.24 -10.60
CA MET A 1 -6.35 -14.10 -10.11
C MET A 1 -7.25 -12.88 -10.09
N SER A 2 -7.12 -12.03 -9.08
CA SER A 2 -7.99 -10.88 -8.90
C SER A 2 -7.17 -9.75 -8.27
N ILE A 3 -7.23 -8.55 -8.88
CA ILE A 3 -6.59 -7.35 -8.34
C ILE A 3 -7.67 -6.30 -8.22
N VAL A 4 -7.96 -5.89 -6.99
CA VAL A 4 -8.98 -4.88 -6.70
C VAL A 4 -8.40 -3.85 -5.75
N GLN A 5 -8.45 -2.58 -6.14
CA GLN A 5 -7.98 -1.48 -5.30
C GLN A 5 -8.97 -1.23 -4.17
N THR A 6 -8.54 -1.44 -2.94
CA THR A 6 -9.40 -1.31 -1.78
C THR A 6 -8.57 -1.35 -0.48
N GLN A 7 -9.13 -0.81 0.60
CA GLN A 7 -8.69 -1.21 1.93
C GLN A 7 -9.17 -2.64 2.17
N THR A 8 -8.33 -3.45 2.82
CA THR A 8 -8.74 -4.84 3.08
C THR A 8 -9.76 -4.89 4.22
N THR A 9 -10.63 -5.88 4.15
CA THR A 9 -11.66 -6.06 5.17
C THR A 9 -11.04 -6.34 6.54
N SER A 10 -9.96 -7.12 6.58
CA SER A 10 -9.25 -7.41 7.83
C SER A 10 -8.66 -6.15 8.45
N PHE A 11 -8.11 -5.24 7.63
CA PHE A 11 -7.59 -3.96 8.15
C PHE A 11 -8.69 -3.15 8.84
N LYS A 12 -9.84 -3.03 8.20
CA LYS A 12 -10.96 -2.26 8.77
C LYS A 12 -11.43 -2.85 10.11
N LYS A 13 -11.51 -4.18 10.19
CA LYS A 13 -11.85 -4.89 11.43
C LYS A 13 -10.79 -4.65 12.50
N GLU A 14 -9.53 -4.77 12.13
CA GLU A 14 -8.39 -4.63 13.04
C GLU A 14 -8.21 -3.21 13.57
N LEU A 15 -8.66 -2.20 12.83
CA LEU A 15 -8.71 -0.83 13.33
C LEU A 15 -9.64 -0.73 14.55
N TYR A 16 -10.80 -1.37 14.50
CA TYR A 16 -11.72 -1.38 15.62
C TYR A 16 -11.16 -2.15 16.82
N GLN A 17 -10.25 -3.09 16.57
CA GLN A 17 -9.60 -3.88 17.63
C GLN A 17 -8.37 -3.18 18.21
N GLY A 18 -8.00 -2.01 17.68
CA GLY A 18 -6.83 -1.27 18.13
C GLY A 18 -5.50 -1.92 17.77
N ILE A 19 -5.46 -2.74 16.71
CA ILE A 19 -4.24 -3.46 16.32
C ILE A 19 -3.28 -2.53 15.58
N HIS A 20 -3.77 -1.74 14.63
CA HIS A 20 -2.94 -0.85 13.81
C HIS A 20 -2.82 0.54 14.43
N ASP A 21 -1.59 1.00 14.58
CA ASP A 21 -1.31 2.39 14.91
C ASP A 21 -0.43 2.98 13.79
N LEU A 22 -1.08 3.59 12.80
CA LEU A 22 -0.39 4.09 11.62
C LEU A 22 0.56 5.25 11.91
N SER A 23 0.47 5.86 13.09
CA SER A 23 1.39 6.93 13.49
C SER A 23 2.74 6.40 13.96
N THR A 24 2.81 5.17 14.46
CA THR A 24 4.03 4.61 15.05
C THR A 24 4.49 3.31 14.41
N ASP A 25 3.60 2.55 13.79
CA ASP A 25 3.94 1.27 13.17
C ASP A 25 4.76 1.48 11.89
N VAL A 26 5.61 0.51 11.59
CA VAL A 26 6.38 0.49 10.34
C VAL A 26 5.50 -0.08 9.24
N ILE A 27 5.08 0.77 8.34
CA ILE A 27 4.21 0.44 7.21
C ILE A 27 5.07 0.27 5.96
N LYS A 28 4.84 -0.79 5.21
CA LYS A 28 5.62 -1.12 4.01
C LYS A 28 4.70 -1.25 2.81
N ILE A 29 5.29 -1.09 1.63
CA ILE A 29 4.60 -1.29 0.37
C ILE A 29 5.42 -2.23 -0.51
N ALA A 30 4.80 -3.33 -0.95
CA ALA A 30 5.39 -4.33 -1.82
C ALA A 30 4.73 -4.28 -3.19
N LEU A 31 5.49 -4.58 -4.23
CA LEU A 31 5.05 -4.51 -5.63
C LEU A 31 4.83 -5.92 -6.17
N TYR A 32 3.82 -6.06 -7.04
CA TYR A 32 3.41 -7.37 -7.55
C TYR A 32 3.18 -7.34 -9.06
N THR A 33 3.28 -8.53 -9.66
CA THR A 33 2.95 -8.75 -11.07
C THR A 33 1.45 -8.89 -11.25
N GLY A 34 1.01 -8.91 -12.52
CA GLY A 34 -0.41 -9.15 -12.84
C GLY A 34 -0.92 -10.53 -12.46
N ASN A 35 -0.04 -11.44 -12.06
CA ASN A 35 -0.42 -12.78 -11.59
C ASN A 35 -0.81 -12.81 -10.11
N ALA A 36 -0.64 -11.73 -9.40
CA ALA A 36 -0.98 -11.67 -7.98
C ALA A 36 -2.49 -11.74 -7.76
N ASN A 37 -2.88 -12.19 -6.57
CA ASN A 37 -4.26 -12.22 -6.13
C ASN A 37 -4.36 -11.30 -4.90
N LEU A 38 -4.70 -10.04 -5.12
CA LEU A 38 -4.78 -9.01 -4.09
C LEU A 38 -6.14 -8.31 -4.18
N ASN A 39 -6.90 -8.36 -3.08
CA ASN A 39 -8.25 -7.80 -3.05
C ASN A 39 -8.68 -7.58 -1.58
N ALA A 40 -9.98 -7.34 -1.38
CA ALA A 40 -10.53 -7.09 -0.04
C ALA A 40 -10.30 -8.24 0.94
N ASP A 41 -10.13 -9.46 0.44
CA ASP A 41 -9.93 -10.65 1.27
C ASP A 41 -8.47 -10.90 1.64
N THR A 42 -7.54 -10.13 1.12
CA THR A 42 -6.12 -10.24 1.46
C THR A 42 -5.92 -9.89 2.93
N THR A 43 -5.22 -10.75 3.68
CA THR A 43 -5.06 -10.57 5.12
C THR A 43 -3.63 -10.28 5.55
N VAL A 44 -2.64 -10.76 4.79
CA VAL A 44 -1.23 -10.63 5.16
C VAL A 44 -0.37 -10.52 3.91
N TYR A 45 0.82 -9.94 4.07
CA TYR A 45 1.84 -9.94 3.02
C TYR A 45 2.22 -11.37 2.64
N SER A 46 2.39 -11.61 1.36
CA SER A 46 2.91 -12.86 0.80
C SER A 46 3.82 -12.51 -0.36
N SER A 47 4.88 -13.29 -0.56
CA SER A 47 5.77 -13.12 -1.71
C SER A 47 5.21 -13.72 -2.99
N SER A 48 4.05 -14.38 -2.94
CA SER A 48 3.42 -14.96 -4.11
C SER A 48 3.02 -13.89 -5.12
N GLY A 49 3.62 -13.93 -6.32
CA GLY A 49 3.38 -12.93 -7.35
C GLY A 49 4.14 -11.62 -7.17
N GLU A 50 5.00 -11.52 -6.18
CA GLU A 50 5.83 -10.33 -5.96
C GLU A 50 6.84 -10.18 -7.09
N ILE A 51 7.16 -8.94 -7.47
CA ILE A 51 8.11 -8.68 -8.56
C ILE A 51 9.54 -9.00 -8.14
N THR A 52 10.40 -9.13 -9.14
CA THR A 52 11.85 -9.16 -8.98
C THR A 52 12.45 -8.17 -9.99
N GLY A 53 13.61 -7.63 -9.69
CA GLY A 53 14.27 -6.69 -10.59
C GLY A 53 15.31 -5.85 -9.89
N THR A 54 16.06 -5.09 -10.68
CA THR A 54 17.10 -4.23 -10.16
C THR A 54 16.50 -3.12 -9.29
N GLY A 55 17.00 -3.01 -8.07
CA GLY A 55 16.56 -1.98 -7.13
C GLY A 55 15.37 -2.39 -6.27
N TYR A 56 14.80 -3.57 -6.50
CA TYR A 56 13.69 -4.08 -5.69
C TYR A 56 14.17 -5.19 -4.75
N THR A 57 13.81 -5.06 -3.49
CA THR A 57 14.07 -6.07 -2.45
C THR A 57 12.74 -6.67 -2.01
N ALA A 58 12.68 -7.99 -1.88
CA ALA A 58 11.47 -8.68 -1.42
C ALA A 58 10.99 -8.09 -0.10
N GLY A 59 9.69 -7.90 0.01
CA GLY A 59 9.07 -7.18 1.13
C GLY A 59 8.79 -5.72 0.82
N GLY A 60 9.43 -5.16 -0.20
CA GLY A 60 9.19 -3.80 -0.65
C GLY A 60 9.95 -2.76 0.14
N LYS A 61 9.31 -1.62 0.37
CA LYS A 61 9.96 -0.44 0.94
C LYS A 61 9.13 0.12 2.09
N VAL A 62 9.80 0.70 3.08
CA VAL A 62 9.12 1.39 4.18
C VAL A 62 8.50 2.68 3.65
N MET A 63 7.23 2.89 3.97
CA MET A 63 6.54 4.14 3.69
C MET A 63 6.87 5.16 4.76
N THR A 64 7.02 6.42 4.36
CA THR A 64 7.41 7.53 5.23
C THR A 64 6.43 8.67 5.15
N GLY A 65 6.61 9.69 6.02
CA GLY A 65 5.83 10.91 5.95
C GLY A 65 4.34 10.72 6.22
N VAL A 66 4.00 9.83 7.16
CA VAL A 66 2.60 9.59 7.51
C VAL A 66 1.96 10.86 8.07
N THR A 67 0.76 11.18 7.58
CA THR A 67 -0.09 12.23 8.12
C THR A 67 -1.46 11.65 8.45
N ILE A 68 -1.98 11.98 9.62
CA ILE A 68 -3.30 11.53 10.08
C ILE A 68 -4.08 12.77 10.46
N GLU A 69 -5.15 13.05 9.73
CA GLU A 69 -5.90 14.30 9.88
C GLU A 69 -7.39 14.04 9.77
N SER A 70 -8.17 15.06 10.02
CA SER A 70 -9.62 15.00 9.83
C SER A 70 -10.14 16.33 9.30
N SER A 71 -11.20 16.26 8.52
CA SER A 71 -11.90 17.44 8.01
C SER A 71 -13.38 17.07 7.87
N GLY A 72 -14.25 17.91 8.43
CA GLY A 72 -15.67 17.59 8.50
C GLY A 72 -15.88 16.30 9.29
N TYR A 73 -16.49 15.31 8.67
CA TYR A 73 -16.77 14.01 9.29
C TYR A 73 -15.87 12.90 8.72
N THR A 74 -14.77 13.26 8.08
CA THR A 74 -13.83 12.30 7.48
C THR A 74 -12.51 12.36 8.21
N ALA A 75 -12.02 11.20 8.66
CA ALA A 75 -10.63 11.02 9.07
C ALA A 75 -9.85 10.41 7.91
N TYR A 76 -8.62 10.84 7.71
CA TYR A 76 -7.83 10.36 6.58
C TYR A 76 -6.35 10.28 6.90
N VAL A 77 -5.69 9.37 6.18
CA VAL A 77 -4.26 9.08 6.33
C VAL A 77 -3.60 9.16 4.97
N ASN A 78 -2.44 9.78 4.90
CA ASN A 78 -1.64 9.80 3.70
C ASN A 78 -0.16 9.61 4.05
N PHE A 79 0.66 9.38 3.03
CA PHE A 79 2.10 9.15 3.16
C PHE A 79 2.83 9.95 2.10
N ALA A 80 4.16 10.07 2.24
CA ALA A 80 5.00 10.62 1.20
C ALA A 80 5.08 9.65 0.01
N ASN A 81 5.43 10.19 -1.17
CA ASN A 81 5.66 9.37 -2.36
C ASN A 81 6.75 8.33 -2.08
N VAL A 82 6.65 7.17 -2.72
CA VAL A 82 7.62 6.08 -2.58
C VAL A 82 8.40 5.95 -3.88
N VAL A 83 9.72 5.96 -3.79
CA VAL A 83 10.62 5.94 -4.96
C VAL A 83 11.59 4.78 -4.84
N TRP A 84 11.69 3.99 -5.92
CA TRP A 84 12.75 3.01 -6.11
C TRP A 84 13.72 3.59 -7.14
N ASN A 85 14.96 3.89 -6.73
CA ASN A 85 15.99 4.45 -7.58
C ASN A 85 17.37 3.84 -7.20
N PRO A 86 17.94 2.94 -8.02
CA PRO A 86 17.43 2.51 -9.33
C PRO A 86 16.16 1.67 -9.19
N GLY A 87 15.34 1.68 -10.26
CA GLY A 87 14.15 0.84 -10.34
C GLY A 87 13.99 0.36 -11.77
N VAL A 88 14.42 -0.87 -12.06
CA VAL A 88 14.34 -1.47 -13.39
C VAL A 88 13.53 -2.75 -13.27
N PHE A 89 12.21 -2.62 -13.46
CA PHE A 89 11.27 -3.72 -13.29
C PHE A 89 9.89 -3.36 -13.83
N THR A 90 9.00 -4.33 -13.83
CA THR A 90 7.59 -4.15 -14.19
C THR A 90 6.72 -4.49 -13.00
N ALA A 91 5.78 -3.61 -12.64
CA ALA A 91 4.82 -3.84 -11.58
C ALA A 91 3.40 -3.54 -12.05
N ARG A 92 2.42 -4.31 -11.57
CA ARG A 92 1.01 -4.17 -11.92
C ARG A 92 0.17 -3.62 -10.77
N CYS A 93 0.56 -3.94 -9.54
CA CYS A 93 -0.18 -3.56 -8.34
C CYS A 93 0.72 -3.56 -7.12
N ALA A 94 0.20 -3.11 -5.99
CA ALA A 94 0.95 -3.01 -4.74
C ALA A 94 0.08 -3.42 -3.55
N LEU A 95 0.74 -3.92 -2.51
CA LEU A 95 0.12 -4.18 -1.21
C LEU A 95 0.79 -3.31 -0.15
N ILE A 96 -0.01 -2.56 0.56
CA ILE A 96 0.41 -1.82 1.75
C ILE A 96 0.12 -2.70 2.96
N TYR A 97 1.11 -2.91 3.82
CA TYR A 97 0.97 -3.79 4.96
C TYR A 97 1.75 -3.29 6.17
N ASN A 98 1.39 -3.78 7.34
CA ASN A 98 1.94 -3.35 8.63
C ASN A 98 2.98 -4.36 9.12
N SER A 99 4.26 -4.07 8.90
CA SER A 99 5.33 -4.97 9.30
C SER A 99 5.53 -5.03 10.83
N SER A 100 5.07 -4.03 11.56
CA SER A 100 5.09 -4.03 13.03
C SER A 100 4.02 -4.95 13.64
N LYS A 101 3.03 -5.33 12.85
CA LYS A 101 1.88 -6.13 13.31
C LYS A 101 1.74 -7.40 12.46
N ALA A 102 2.79 -8.23 12.44
CA ALA A 102 2.80 -9.54 11.79
C ALA A 102 2.49 -9.47 10.29
N ASN A 103 2.94 -8.41 9.61
CA ASN A 103 2.75 -8.22 8.16
C ASN A 103 1.27 -8.18 7.74
N ARG A 104 0.37 -7.76 8.61
CA ARG A 104 -1.07 -7.68 8.31
C ARG A 104 -1.33 -6.67 7.20
N SER A 105 -2.21 -7.03 6.27
CA SER A 105 -2.55 -6.18 5.13
C SER A 105 -3.28 -4.90 5.56
N ILE A 106 -3.13 -3.87 4.75
CA ILE A 106 -3.84 -2.59 4.94
C ILE A 106 -4.67 -2.29 3.71
N ALA A 107 -4.02 -2.17 2.54
CA ALA A 107 -4.69 -1.76 1.32
C ALA A 107 -4.00 -2.32 0.09
N VAL A 108 -4.77 -2.47 -0.97
CA VAL A 108 -4.30 -2.90 -2.29
C VAL A 108 -4.43 -1.71 -3.25
N LEU A 109 -3.36 -1.44 -4.00
CA LEU A 109 -3.36 -0.44 -5.07
C LEU A 109 -3.31 -1.17 -6.42
N ASP A 110 -4.20 -0.79 -7.33
CA ASP A 110 -4.23 -1.32 -8.71
C ASP A 110 -3.77 -0.23 -9.67
N PHE A 111 -2.65 -0.45 -10.33
CA PHE A 111 -2.12 0.53 -11.29
C PHE A 111 -2.87 0.54 -12.62
N GLY A 112 -3.79 -0.41 -12.82
CA GLY A 112 -4.63 -0.49 -14.02
C GLY A 112 -3.97 -1.20 -15.19
N SER A 113 -2.66 -1.22 -15.27
CA SER A 113 -1.87 -1.88 -16.31
C SER A 113 -0.46 -2.12 -15.80
N ASP A 114 0.32 -2.92 -16.52
CA ASP A 114 1.74 -3.10 -16.21
C ASP A 114 2.48 -1.77 -16.37
N LYS A 115 3.26 -1.41 -15.35
CA LYS A 115 4.11 -0.21 -15.36
C LYS A 115 5.55 -0.67 -15.38
N THR A 116 6.25 -0.35 -16.46
CA THR A 116 7.65 -0.73 -16.66
C THR A 116 8.55 0.50 -16.54
N THR A 117 9.64 0.37 -15.79
CA THR A 117 10.62 1.44 -15.64
C THR A 117 12.02 0.93 -15.97
N THR A 118 12.86 1.85 -16.45
CA THR A 118 14.24 1.56 -16.81
C THR A 118 15.27 2.36 -16.01
N SER A 119 14.80 3.25 -15.15
CA SER A 119 15.68 4.09 -14.31
C SER A 119 15.18 4.22 -12.89
N SER A 120 13.95 4.67 -12.70
CA SER A 120 13.34 4.79 -11.37
C SER A 120 11.85 4.54 -11.44
N PHE A 121 11.29 4.06 -10.35
CA PHE A 121 9.85 3.79 -10.21
C PHE A 121 9.33 4.61 -9.03
N THR A 122 8.31 5.44 -9.27
CA THR A 122 7.70 6.28 -8.25
C THR A 122 6.22 5.97 -8.11
N ILE A 123 5.77 5.73 -6.88
CA ILE A 123 4.35 5.74 -6.55
C ILE A 123 4.05 7.13 -5.99
N THR A 124 3.27 7.90 -6.75
CA THR A 124 2.84 9.23 -6.33
C THR A 124 1.57 9.10 -5.51
N MET A 125 1.62 9.58 -4.28
CA MET A 125 0.45 9.55 -3.41
C MET A 125 -0.58 10.58 -3.86
N PRO A 126 -1.88 10.31 -3.64
CA PRO A 126 -2.91 11.29 -3.94
C PRO A 126 -2.77 12.52 -3.03
N ALA A 127 -3.47 13.60 -3.39
CA ALA A 127 -3.47 14.81 -2.57
C ALA A 127 -3.98 14.50 -1.17
N ASN A 128 -3.39 15.13 -0.16
CA ASN A 128 -3.72 14.88 1.26
C ASN A 128 -4.96 15.69 1.67
N THR A 129 -6.12 15.24 1.23
CA THR A 129 -7.41 15.87 1.53
C THR A 129 -8.43 14.82 1.99
N ALA A 130 -9.53 15.28 2.57
CA ALA A 130 -10.61 14.40 3.05
C ALA A 130 -11.29 13.62 1.91
N THR A 131 -11.12 14.02 0.66
CA THR A 131 -11.76 13.35 -0.49
C THR A 131 -10.80 12.56 -1.36
N THR A 132 -9.50 12.73 -1.18
CA THR A 132 -8.50 12.13 -2.08
C THR A 132 -7.40 11.35 -1.39
N ALA A 133 -7.17 11.53 -0.09
CA ALA A 133 -6.10 10.85 0.65
C ALA A 133 -6.15 9.33 0.47
N LEU A 134 -5.02 8.68 0.69
CA LEU A 134 -4.85 7.24 0.44
C LEU A 134 -5.85 6.39 1.22
N ILE A 135 -6.04 6.68 2.49
CA ILE A 135 -6.95 5.95 3.38
C ILE A 135 -7.92 6.94 4.00
N ARG A 136 -9.21 6.65 3.92
CA ARG A 136 -10.25 7.56 4.41
C ARG A 136 -11.35 6.79 5.12
N SER A 137 -11.87 7.38 6.20
CA SER A 137 -13.05 6.89 6.90
C SER A 137 -14.03 8.05 7.06
N SER A 138 -15.22 7.90 6.54
CA SER A 138 -16.25 8.95 6.57
C SER A 138 -17.60 8.37 6.95
N VAL A 139 -18.52 9.28 7.24
CA VAL A 139 -19.91 8.91 7.54
C VAL A 139 -20.59 8.29 6.32
#